data_f5f85217ca859beaa3df62a72defd07e
#
_entry.id   f5f85217ca859beaa3df62a72defd07e
#
_cell.length_a   1.000
_cell.length_b   1.000
_cell.length_c   1.000
_cell.angle_alpha   90.00
_cell.angle_beta   90.00
_cell.angle_gamma   90.00
#
_symmetry.space_group_name_H-M   'P 1'
#
loop_
_entity.id
_entity.type
_entity.pdbx_description
1 polymer ?
#
loop_
_entity_poly.entity_id
_entity_poly.type
_entity_poly.pdbx_seq_one_letter_code
_entity_poly.pdbx_strand_id
1 'polypeptide(L)'
;MKRIVILIVLVAIAAVAGVVRSSVGSVSDLRGLVSHRNMADVRQEIRQTYELAPGARVEISGLNGAVKIETSDTKTAEIYIERTASSQEALDHRKITIEADSNSLRISGGKSDDAGFFSRFFDGSAGERTTLKLPRQIALTAKGVNGSFITSDVDGAVDVTGVNGRVQVGSAVGSATFKGINGNIVVGLKRIGQEGVTLSGINGNIELQLGADVNADFDAHGMSGAVISDLPGVQIDKEKRGKYWARIGTGGAGISAKGINGNIRFTQAADLRR
;
A
#
# COMPACT_ATOMS: atom_id res chain seq x y z
N MET A 1 28.32 21.80 2.29
CA MET A 1 28.76 20.88 1.20
C MET A 1 27.93 19.61 1.34
N LYS A 2 26.93 19.45 0.45
CA LYS A 2 26.02 18.28 0.44
C LYS A 2 26.78 17.11 -0.19
N ARG A 3 27.09 16.10 0.59
CA ARG A 3 27.63 14.85 0.06
C ARG A 3 26.45 14.03 -0.46
N ILE A 4 26.28 14.04 -1.78
CA ILE A 4 25.37 13.13 -2.49
C ILE A 4 26.09 11.77 -2.53
N VAL A 5 25.62 10.81 -1.77
CA VAL A 5 26.07 9.43 -1.89
C VAL A 5 25.27 8.79 -3.02
N ILE A 6 25.86 8.77 -4.21
CA ILE A 6 25.33 7.99 -5.34
C ILE A 6 25.78 6.55 -5.12
N LEU A 7 24.88 5.67 -4.71
CA LEU A 7 25.14 4.25 -4.63
C LEU A 7 24.68 3.57 -5.92
N ILE A 8 25.55 2.75 -6.46
CA ILE A 8 25.50 2.10 -7.77
C ILE A 8 24.26 1.20 -7.88
N VAL A 9 23.48 1.41 -8.95
CA VAL A 9 22.34 0.57 -9.34
C VAL A 9 22.85 -0.72 -9.95
N LEU A 10 22.63 -1.87 -9.30
CA LEU A 10 22.76 -3.18 -9.92
C LEU A 10 21.39 -3.59 -10.47
N VAL A 11 21.17 -3.35 -11.75
CA VAL A 11 20.03 -3.90 -12.48
C VAL A 11 20.41 -5.27 -12.99
N ALA A 12 19.91 -6.33 -12.36
CA ALA A 12 20.03 -7.68 -12.90
C ALA A 12 18.84 -7.95 -13.84
N ILE A 13 19.11 -7.98 -15.14
CA ILE A 13 18.13 -8.42 -16.15
C ILE A 13 18.34 -9.91 -16.33
N ALA A 14 17.47 -10.75 -15.78
CA ALA A 14 17.45 -12.16 -16.06
C ALA A 14 16.45 -12.45 -17.19
N ALA A 15 16.94 -12.60 -18.42
CA ALA A 15 16.16 -13.15 -19.51
C ALA A 15 16.23 -14.68 -19.44
N VAL A 16 15.15 -15.33 -19.05
CA VAL A 16 15.03 -16.79 -19.13
C VAL A 16 14.57 -17.15 -20.55
N ALA A 17 15.52 -17.42 -21.44
CA ALA A 17 15.23 -18.02 -22.73
C ALA A 17 15.03 -19.53 -22.54
N GLY A 18 13.77 -19.99 -22.60
CA GLY A 18 13.44 -21.41 -22.63
C GLY A 18 13.86 -22.02 -23.97
N VAL A 19 14.90 -22.83 -23.98
CA VAL A 19 15.30 -23.62 -25.15
C VAL A 19 14.34 -24.82 -25.25
N VAL A 20 13.41 -24.76 -26.20
CA VAL A 20 12.62 -25.93 -26.63
C VAL A 20 13.40 -26.68 -27.70
N ARG A 21 13.89 -27.86 -27.34
CA ARG A 21 14.43 -28.83 -28.29
C ARG A 21 13.26 -29.44 -29.08
N SER A 22 13.11 -29.05 -30.33
CA SER A 22 12.18 -29.70 -31.26
C SER A 22 12.83 -30.93 -31.85
N SER A 23 12.27 -32.11 -31.55
CA SER A 23 12.48 -33.35 -32.34
C SER A 23 11.58 -33.29 -33.58
N VAL A 24 12.20 -33.45 -34.72
CA VAL A 24 11.54 -33.51 -36.05
C VAL A 24 10.67 -34.78 -36.15
N GLY A 25 9.39 -34.59 -36.42
CA GLY A 25 8.44 -35.62 -36.74
C GLY A 25 7.41 -35.08 -37.72
N SER A 26 7.51 -35.59 -38.98
CA SER A 26 6.50 -35.75 -40.01
C SER A 26 5.43 -34.66 -40.25
N VAL A 27 5.47 -34.15 -41.48
CA VAL A 27 4.53 -33.25 -42.14
C VAL A 27 3.22 -34.00 -42.47
N SER A 28 2.16 -33.77 -41.71
CA SER A 28 0.75 -33.91 -42.12
C SER A 28 -0.16 -33.54 -40.95
N ASP A 29 -0.51 -32.26 -40.81
CA ASP A 29 -1.81 -31.78 -40.33
C ASP A 29 -1.80 -30.26 -40.23
N LEU A 30 -1.90 -29.60 -41.36
CA LEU A 30 -2.08 -28.15 -41.45
C LEU A 30 -3.56 -27.75 -41.38
N ARG A 31 -4.25 -28.04 -40.27
CA ARG A 31 -5.53 -27.40 -39.94
C ARG A 31 -5.73 -27.43 -38.43
N GLY A 32 -5.45 -26.35 -37.76
CA GLY A 32 -5.85 -26.20 -36.34
C GLY A 32 -4.83 -25.61 -35.38
N LEU A 33 -3.73 -25.07 -35.84
CA LEU A 33 -2.79 -24.38 -34.97
C LEU A 33 -3.01 -22.86 -35.00
N VAL A 34 -4.09 -22.40 -34.34
CA VAL A 34 -4.02 -21.09 -33.68
C VAL A 34 -3.09 -21.31 -32.46
N SER A 35 -1.80 -21.20 -32.73
CA SER A 35 -0.79 -21.17 -31.66
C SER A 35 -1.12 -19.99 -30.76
N HIS A 36 -1.64 -20.28 -29.58
CA HIS A 36 -1.45 -19.40 -28.44
C HIS A 36 0.07 -19.33 -28.25
N ARG A 37 0.70 -18.32 -28.84
CA ARG A 37 2.04 -17.94 -28.45
C ARG A 37 1.95 -17.63 -26.96
N ASN A 38 2.42 -18.55 -26.13
CA ASN A 38 2.88 -18.24 -24.80
C ASN A 38 4.01 -17.23 -24.98
N MET A 39 3.67 -15.95 -25.06
CA MET A 39 4.67 -14.88 -24.92
C MET A 39 5.19 -15.04 -23.50
N ALA A 40 6.45 -15.42 -23.36
CA ALA A 40 7.10 -15.46 -22.07
C ALA A 40 7.03 -14.06 -21.48
N ASP A 41 6.39 -13.90 -20.32
CA ASP A 41 6.34 -12.62 -19.63
C ASP A 41 7.77 -12.15 -19.33
N VAL A 42 8.04 -10.90 -19.68
CA VAL A 42 9.31 -10.26 -19.34
C VAL A 42 9.27 -9.91 -17.85
N ARG A 43 10.31 -10.29 -17.13
CA ARG A 43 10.44 -10.05 -15.70
C ARG A 43 11.63 -9.14 -15.42
N GLN A 44 11.41 -8.14 -14.58
CA GLN A 44 12.43 -7.22 -14.09
C GLN A 44 12.42 -7.20 -12.57
N GLU A 45 13.59 -7.24 -11.96
CA GLU A 45 13.77 -7.10 -10.51
C GLU A 45 14.58 -5.86 -10.19
N ILE A 46 14.13 -5.08 -9.23
CA ILE A 46 14.83 -3.91 -8.68
C ILE A 46 15.14 -4.21 -7.22
N ARG A 47 16.41 -4.13 -6.85
CA ARG A 47 16.87 -4.31 -5.47
C ARG A 47 17.76 -3.14 -5.09
N GLN A 48 17.40 -2.45 -4.01
CA GLN A 48 18.16 -1.32 -3.50
C GLN A 48 18.12 -1.28 -1.98
N THR A 49 19.16 -0.70 -1.39
CA THR A 49 19.30 -0.59 0.05
C THR A 49 19.77 0.82 0.40
N TYR A 50 19.15 1.43 1.42
CA TYR A 50 19.47 2.77 1.90
C TYR A 50 19.48 2.81 3.42
N GLU A 51 20.17 3.78 3.99
CA GLU A 51 20.08 4.08 5.42
C GLU A 51 19.15 5.26 5.64
N LEU A 52 18.20 5.08 6.57
CA LEU A 52 17.24 6.10 6.97
C LEU A 52 17.43 6.49 8.43
N ALA A 53 17.37 7.78 8.69
CA ALA A 53 17.36 8.29 10.05
C ALA A 53 15.99 8.03 10.73
N PRO A 54 15.94 7.93 12.07
CA PRO A 54 14.68 7.90 12.80
C PRO A 54 13.80 9.10 12.46
N GLY A 55 12.50 8.87 12.19
CA GLY A 55 11.57 9.90 11.75
C GLY A 55 11.62 10.24 10.26
N ALA A 56 12.38 9.51 9.46
CA ALA A 56 12.43 9.69 8.01
C ALA A 56 11.03 9.57 7.37
N ARG A 57 10.83 10.29 6.27
CA ARG A 57 9.60 10.24 5.48
C ARG A 57 9.73 9.20 4.39
N VAL A 58 8.79 8.28 4.35
CA VAL A 58 8.67 7.28 3.27
C VAL A 58 7.41 7.56 2.48
N GLU A 59 7.57 7.85 1.20
CA GLU A 59 6.46 8.08 0.27
C GLU A 59 6.47 7.03 -0.84
N ILE A 60 5.32 6.38 -1.03
CA ILE A 60 5.08 5.39 -2.08
C ILE A 60 3.92 5.89 -2.92
N SER A 61 4.10 6.00 -4.23
CA SER A 61 3.06 6.53 -5.10
C SER A 61 2.97 5.84 -6.46
N GLY A 62 1.75 5.76 -7.00
CA GLY A 62 1.48 5.33 -8.38
C GLY A 62 1.82 3.88 -8.70
N LEU A 63 1.91 2.98 -7.71
CA LEU A 63 2.24 1.58 -7.93
C LEU A 63 1.02 0.76 -8.39
N ASN A 64 1.25 -0.16 -9.32
CA ASN A 64 0.22 -1.03 -9.88
C ASN A 64 0.44 -2.49 -9.46
N GLY A 65 0.05 -2.81 -8.25
CA GLY A 65 0.18 -4.14 -7.68
C GLY A 65 0.22 -4.14 -6.16
N ALA A 66 0.58 -5.26 -5.59
CA ALA A 66 0.64 -5.42 -4.15
C ALA A 66 1.88 -4.72 -3.56
N VAL A 67 1.66 -3.94 -2.51
CA VAL A 67 2.71 -3.32 -1.70
C VAL A 67 2.70 -3.96 -0.32
N LYS A 68 3.79 -4.61 0.05
CA LYS A 68 4.02 -5.18 1.37
C LYS A 68 5.18 -4.48 2.04
N ILE A 69 4.99 -3.99 3.25
CA ILE A 69 6.00 -3.33 4.07
C ILE A 69 6.16 -4.10 5.37
N GLU A 70 7.35 -4.57 5.61
CA GLU A 70 7.77 -5.16 6.89
C GLU A 70 8.62 -4.13 7.63
N THR A 71 8.31 -3.86 8.88
CA THR A 71 9.04 -2.90 9.69
C THR A 71 9.77 -3.59 10.82
N SER A 72 10.93 -3.08 11.17
CA SER A 72 11.76 -3.58 12.28
C SER A 72 12.58 -2.48 12.91
N ASP A 73 13.26 -2.81 14.02
CA ASP A 73 14.15 -1.90 14.72
C ASP A 73 15.52 -1.85 14.01
N THR A 74 15.54 -1.35 12.79
CA THR A 74 16.72 -1.17 11.94
C THR A 74 16.84 0.27 11.48
N LYS A 75 17.96 0.66 10.90
CA LYS A 75 18.14 1.92 10.17
C LYS A 75 18.14 1.71 8.66
N THR A 76 18.10 0.44 8.23
CA THR A 76 18.24 0.07 6.83
C THR A 76 16.87 -0.08 6.18
N ALA A 77 16.69 0.53 5.03
CA ALA A 77 15.58 0.33 4.12
C ALA A 77 16.00 -0.59 2.98
N GLU A 78 15.40 -1.77 2.87
CA GLU A 78 15.59 -2.69 1.75
C GLU A 78 14.38 -2.62 0.83
N ILE A 79 14.62 -2.42 -0.45
CA ILE A 79 13.59 -2.30 -1.49
C ILE A 79 13.74 -3.47 -2.44
N TYR A 80 12.65 -4.22 -2.62
CA TYR A 80 12.54 -5.26 -3.64
C TYR A 80 11.26 -5.03 -4.45
N ILE A 81 11.41 -4.80 -5.75
CA ILE A 81 10.29 -4.64 -6.66
C ILE A 81 10.45 -5.63 -7.80
N GLU A 82 9.46 -6.49 -7.96
CA GLU A 82 9.31 -7.41 -9.07
C GLU A 82 8.28 -6.86 -10.04
N ARG A 83 8.62 -6.82 -11.33
CA ARG A 83 7.75 -6.35 -12.39
C ARG A 83 7.64 -7.40 -13.48
N THR A 84 6.43 -7.63 -13.96
CA THR A 84 6.16 -8.57 -15.06
C THR A 84 5.29 -7.88 -16.11
N ALA A 85 5.62 -8.07 -17.37
CA ALA A 85 4.82 -7.56 -18.49
C ALA A 85 4.96 -8.47 -19.71
N SER A 86 4.04 -8.32 -20.67
CA SER A 86 4.06 -9.07 -21.93
C SER A 86 5.21 -8.69 -22.86
N SER A 87 5.86 -7.55 -22.65
CA SER A 87 7.01 -7.10 -23.43
C SER A 87 7.93 -6.16 -22.65
N GLN A 88 9.16 -6.00 -23.09
CA GLN A 88 10.11 -5.04 -22.53
C GLN A 88 9.59 -3.59 -22.71
N GLU A 89 8.98 -3.27 -23.83
CA GLU A 89 8.37 -1.96 -24.08
C GLU A 89 7.30 -1.61 -23.04
N ALA A 90 6.46 -2.59 -22.66
CA ALA A 90 5.46 -2.39 -21.60
C ALA A 90 6.09 -2.09 -20.23
N LEU A 91 7.25 -2.67 -19.91
CA LEU A 91 8.01 -2.30 -18.72
C LEU A 91 8.60 -0.89 -18.81
N ASP A 92 9.10 -0.51 -19.98
CA ASP A 92 9.76 0.78 -20.20
C ASP A 92 8.75 1.95 -20.20
N HIS A 93 7.49 1.69 -20.57
CA HIS A 93 6.41 2.69 -20.49
C HIS A 93 5.98 3.01 -19.07
N ARG A 94 6.28 2.16 -18.12
CA ARG A 94 6.03 2.40 -16.69
C ARG A 94 7.36 2.42 -15.94
N LYS A 95 7.84 3.60 -15.62
CA LYS A 95 9.09 3.76 -14.87
C LYS A 95 8.83 3.70 -13.37
N ILE A 96 9.70 3.00 -12.65
CA ILE A 96 9.80 3.11 -11.20
C ILE A 96 11.00 4.00 -10.89
N THR A 97 10.75 5.09 -10.19
CA THR A 97 11.78 6.01 -9.72
C THR A 97 11.93 5.83 -8.21
N ILE A 98 13.16 5.70 -7.76
CA ILE A 98 13.50 5.59 -6.34
C ILE A 98 14.49 6.71 -6.02
N GLU A 99 14.10 7.59 -5.12
CA GLU A 99 14.90 8.71 -4.63
C GLU A 99 15.05 8.55 -3.12
N ALA A 100 16.27 8.59 -2.62
CA ALA A 100 16.52 8.43 -1.20
C ALA A 100 17.64 9.35 -0.71
N ASP A 101 17.43 9.86 0.48
CA ASP A 101 18.45 10.46 1.34
C ASP A 101 18.27 9.96 2.78
N SER A 102 19.07 10.43 3.72
CA SER A 102 18.98 9.96 5.12
C SER A 102 17.63 10.27 5.79
N ASN A 103 16.87 11.23 5.31
CA ASN A 103 15.63 11.70 5.93
C ASN A 103 14.39 11.41 5.08
N SER A 104 14.58 10.93 3.85
CA SER A 104 13.48 10.64 2.94
C SER A 104 13.77 9.47 2.00
N LEU A 105 12.71 8.69 1.74
CA LEU A 105 12.66 7.66 0.70
C LEU A 105 11.38 7.87 -0.11
N ARG A 106 11.53 8.09 -1.41
CA ARG A 106 10.39 8.18 -2.33
C ARG A 106 10.48 7.10 -3.38
N ILE A 107 9.39 6.34 -3.52
CA ILE A 107 9.21 5.32 -4.55
C ILE A 107 7.99 5.72 -5.37
N SER A 108 8.19 6.02 -6.64
CA SER A 108 7.10 6.43 -7.52
C SER A 108 7.04 5.59 -8.78
N GLY A 109 5.85 5.03 -9.06
CA GLY A 109 5.50 4.43 -10.34
C GLY A 109 4.76 5.45 -11.21
N GLY A 110 5.13 5.57 -12.45
CA GLY A 110 4.50 6.52 -13.36
C GLY A 110 4.54 6.06 -14.81
N LYS A 111 3.68 6.67 -15.65
CA LYS A 111 3.84 6.56 -17.09
C LYS A 111 5.03 7.41 -17.49
N SER A 112 5.84 6.92 -18.43
CA SER A 112 6.90 7.73 -19.04
C SER A 112 6.28 8.90 -19.81
N ASP A 113 6.78 10.11 -19.61
CA ASP A 113 6.32 11.32 -20.33
C ASP A 113 6.56 11.22 -21.85
N ASP A 114 7.49 10.36 -22.27
CA ASP A 114 7.80 10.08 -23.70
C ASP A 114 6.82 9.10 -24.36
N ALA A 115 5.77 8.67 -23.67
CA ALA A 115 4.77 7.78 -24.23
C ALA A 115 3.92 8.52 -25.28
N GLY A 116 4.30 8.44 -26.55
CA GLY A 116 3.59 9.02 -27.68
C GLY A 116 2.13 8.53 -27.77
N PHE A 117 1.33 9.21 -28.61
CA PHE A 117 -0.10 8.94 -28.83
C PHE A 117 -0.46 7.45 -29.03
N PHE A 118 0.46 6.66 -29.58
CA PHE A 118 0.27 5.22 -29.81
C PHE A 118 0.34 4.36 -28.55
N SER A 119 0.93 4.83 -27.45
CA SER A 119 1.03 4.04 -26.19
C SER A 119 -0.32 3.75 -25.53
N ARG A 120 -1.37 4.50 -25.90
CA ARG A 120 -2.74 4.26 -25.41
C ARG A 120 -3.36 2.97 -25.94
N PHE A 121 -2.84 2.44 -27.06
CA PHE A 121 -3.33 1.22 -27.71
C PHE A 121 -2.57 -0.04 -27.26
N PHE A 122 -1.42 0.11 -26.62
CA PHE A 122 -0.58 -0.99 -26.13
C PHE A 122 -0.49 -0.98 -24.60
N ASP A 123 -1.63 -0.80 -23.94
CA ASP A 123 -1.72 -0.85 -22.46
C ASP A 123 -1.57 -2.31 -22.00
N GLY A 124 -0.41 -2.91 -22.26
CA GLY A 124 0.00 -4.16 -21.65
C GLY A 124 0.10 -3.94 -20.15
N SER A 125 -0.76 -4.60 -19.38
CA SER A 125 -0.78 -4.50 -17.94
C SER A 125 0.53 -5.03 -17.36
N ALA A 126 1.41 -4.14 -16.92
CA ALA A 126 2.55 -4.53 -16.11
C ALA A 126 2.05 -4.81 -14.68
N GLY A 127 2.26 -6.01 -14.21
CA GLY A 127 2.06 -6.38 -12.80
C GLY A 127 3.27 -5.99 -11.97
N GLU A 128 3.04 -5.40 -10.80
CA GLU A 128 4.10 -5.01 -9.87
C GLU A 128 3.88 -5.67 -8.51
N ARG A 129 4.95 -6.15 -7.90
CA ARG A 129 4.96 -6.60 -6.52
C ARG A 129 6.09 -5.90 -5.79
N THR A 130 5.74 -5.07 -4.84
CA THR A 130 6.70 -4.31 -4.05
C THR A 130 6.78 -4.87 -2.64
N THR A 131 7.97 -5.24 -2.22
CA THR A 131 8.26 -5.65 -0.85
C THR A 131 9.33 -4.73 -0.28
N LEU A 132 9.01 -4.09 0.82
CA LEU A 132 9.92 -3.18 1.51
C LEU A 132 10.19 -3.71 2.92
N LYS A 133 11.45 -3.63 3.36
CA LYS A 133 11.78 -3.75 4.78
C LYS A 133 12.28 -2.39 5.22
N LEU A 134 11.62 -1.81 6.22
CA LEU A 134 11.84 -0.42 6.62
C LEU A 134 12.08 -0.31 8.12
N PRO A 135 12.75 0.77 8.56
CA PRO A 135 12.73 1.15 9.96
C PRO A 135 11.29 1.36 10.45
N ARG A 136 11.00 1.03 11.70
CA ARG A 136 9.69 1.27 12.29
C ARG A 136 9.40 2.74 12.56
N GLN A 137 10.44 3.50 12.92
CA GLN A 137 10.35 4.93 13.25
C GLN A 137 10.35 5.78 11.98
N ILE A 138 9.26 5.74 11.23
CA ILE A 138 9.08 6.51 9.98
C ILE A 138 7.70 7.17 9.95
N ALA A 139 7.57 8.24 9.15
CA ALA A 139 6.28 8.73 8.68
C ALA A 139 6.00 8.12 7.30
N LEU A 140 4.90 7.39 7.16
CA LEU A 140 4.58 6.61 5.97
C LEU A 140 3.43 7.23 5.19
N THR A 141 3.65 7.50 3.92
CA THR A 141 2.63 7.99 2.99
C THR A 141 2.51 7.05 1.79
N ALA A 142 1.28 6.62 1.49
CA ALA A 142 0.98 5.83 0.29
C ALA A 142 -0.11 6.51 -0.54
N LYS A 143 0.15 6.73 -1.84
CA LYS A 143 -0.77 7.43 -2.74
C LYS A 143 -0.95 6.69 -4.05
N GLY A 144 -2.21 6.53 -4.50
CA GLY A 144 -2.51 5.99 -5.83
C GLY A 144 -2.00 4.56 -6.03
N VAL A 145 -2.24 3.66 -5.07
CA VAL A 145 -1.88 2.24 -5.18
C VAL A 145 -3.06 1.46 -5.78
N ASN A 146 -2.83 0.83 -6.92
CA ASN A 146 -3.82 -0.05 -7.53
C ASN A 146 -3.51 -1.51 -7.18
N GLY A 147 -3.89 -1.93 -6.00
CA GLY A 147 -3.62 -3.24 -5.41
C GLY A 147 -3.71 -3.20 -3.89
N SER A 148 -3.31 -4.27 -3.23
CA SER A 148 -3.29 -4.32 -1.77
C SER A 148 -2.12 -3.52 -1.19
N PHE A 149 -2.37 -2.81 -0.10
CA PHE A 149 -1.36 -2.12 0.69
C PHE A 149 -1.34 -2.71 2.10
N ILE A 150 -0.25 -3.36 2.45
CA ILE A 150 -0.10 -4.05 3.74
C ILE A 150 1.19 -3.58 4.39
N THR A 151 1.12 -3.09 5.61
CA THR A 151 2.30 -2.75 6.41
C THR A 151 2.21 -3.34 7.81
N SER A 152 3.35 -3.67 8.38
CA SER A 152 3.51 -3.99 9.79
C SER A 152 3.35 -2.72 10.64
N ASP A 153 3.86 -2.74 11.87
CA ASP A 153 3.76 -1.63 12.81
C ASP A 153 4.61 -0.42 12.37
N VAL A 154 4.05 0.78 12.49
CA VAL A 154 4.72 2.05 12.18
C VAL A 154 4.65 2.95 13.41
N ASP A 155 5.82 3.38 13.90
CA ASP A 155 5.95 4.28 15.06
C ASP A 155 5.94 5.76 14.61
N GLY A 156 4.99 6.13 13.75
CA GLY A 156 4.82 7.47 13.24
C GLY A 156 3.47 7.64 12.55
N ALA A 157 3.30 8.77 11.88
CA ALA A 157 2.09 9.06 11.12
C ALA A 157 1.95 8.15 9.89
N VAL A 158 0.71 7.78 9.59
CA VAL A 158 0.36 6.97 8.41
C VAL A 158 -0.70 7.70 7.58
N ASP A 159 -0.39 8.00 6.32
CA ASP A 159 -1.31 8.59 5.35
C ASP A 159 -1.46 7.67 4.14
N VAL A 160 -2.66 7.14 3.92
CA VAL A 160 -2.99 6.24 2.81
C VAL A 160 -4.12 6.84 1.99
N THR A 161 -3.83 7.21 0.75
CA THR A 161 -4.77 7.92 -0.11
C THR A 161 -4.87 7.28 -1.50
N GLY A 162 -6.11 7.11 -2.01
CA GLY A 162 -6.33 6.64 -3.37
C GLY A 162 -5.91 5.19 -3.60
N VAL A 163 -6.27 4.27 -2.71
CA VAL A 163 -5.97 2.85 -2.85
C VAL A 163 -7.17 2.10 -3.40
N ASN A 164 -6.94 1.34 -4.47
CA ASN A 164 -7.94 0.43 -5.02
C ASN A 164 -7.57 -1.00 -4.65
N GLY A 165 -7.93 -1.42 -3.45
CA GLY A 165 -7.63 -2.72 -2.86
C GLY A 165 -7.69 -2.70 -1.34
N ARG A 166 -7.31 -3.83 -0.73
CA ARG A 166 -7.27 -3.95 0.73
C ARG A 166 -6.14 -3.09 1.31
N VAL A 167 -6.43 -2.39 2.39
CA VAL A 167 -5.46 -1.68 3.22
C VAL A 167 -5.37 -2.36 4.58
N GLN A 168 -4.16 -2.74 4.97
CA GLN A 168 -3.90 -3.29 6.30
C GLN A 168 -2.67 -2.62 6.90
N VAL A 169 -2.83 -2.07 8.10
CA VAL A 169 -1.75 -1.48 8.90
C VAL A 169 -1.72 -2.22 10.23
N GLY A 170 -0.60 -2.84 10.55
CA GLY A 170 -0.43 -3.63 11.79
C GLY A 170 -0.73 -2.77 13.00
N SER A 171 0.03 -1.71 13.20
CA SER A 171 -0.31 -0.64 14.14
C SER A 171 0.31 0.69 13.74
N ALA A 172 -0.35 1.79 14.08
CA ALA A 172 0.16 3.13 13.98
C ALA A 172 0.28 3.77 15.36
N VAL A 173 1.30 4.61 15.51
CA VAL A 173 1.50 5.45 16.70
C VAL A 173 1.53 6.90 16.24
N GLY A 174 0.45 7.65 16.44
CA GLY A 174 0.35 9.02 15.97
C GLY A 174 -0.94 9.29 15.21
N SER A 175 -0.88 10.18 14.23
CA SER A 175 -2.02 10.43 13.33
C SER A 175 -2.13 9.36 12.25
N ALA A 176 -3.37 9.07 11.84
CA ALA A 176 -3.63 8.17 10.74
C ALA A 176 -4.70 8.75 9.81
N THR A 177 -4.41 8.78 8.52
CA THR A 177 -5.31 9.29 7.49
C THR A 177 -5.55 8.24 6.42
N PHE A 178 -6.83 7.95 6.14
CA PHE A 178 -7.25 7.04 5.07
C PHE A 178 -8.29 7.72 4.20
N LYS A 179 -7.95 7.98 2.93
CA LYS A 179 -8.82 8.73 2.01
C LYS A 179 -8.96 8.07 0.64
N GLY A 180 -10.18 8.08 0.09
CA GLY A 180 -10.43 7.61 -1.28
C GLY A 180 -10.06 6.14 -1.47
N ILE A 181 -10.45 5.26 -0.55
CA ILE A 181 -10.11 3.84 -0.60
C ILE A 181 -11.30 3.02 -1.09
N ASN A 182 -11.06 2.21 -2.10
CA ASN A 182 -12.02 1.25 -2.61
C ASN A 182 -11.57 -0.16 -2.20
N GLY A 183 -11.94 -0.57 -1.01
CA GLY A 183 -11.58 -1.84 -0.39
C GLY A 183 -11.70 -1.80 1.13
N ASN A 184 -11.49 -2.94 1.76
CA ASN A 184 -11.55 -3.04 3.22
C ASN A 184 -10.29 -2.49 3.87
N ILE A 185 -10.46 -1.88 5.03
CA ILE A 185 -9.38 -1.33 5.85
C ILE A 185 -9.35 -2.08 7.19
N VAL A 186 -8.15 -2.50 7.59
CA VAL A 186 -7.86 -2.97 8.94
C VAL A 186 -6.67 -2.17 9.46
N VAL A 187 -6.83 -1.46 10.57
CA VAL A 187 -5.73 -0.68 11.15
C VAL A 187 -5.69 -0.82 12.66
N GLY A 188 -4.52 -1.16 13.17
CA GLY A 188 -4.20 -1.11 14.58
C GLY A 188 -3.81 0.32 15.01
N LEU A 189 -4.31 0.77 16.14
CA LEU A 189 -4.02 2.08 16.73
C LEU A 189 -3.56 1.87 18.16
N LYS A 190 -2.24 1.84 18.37
CA LYS A 190 -1.67 1.71 19.73
C LYS A 190 -1.85 2.99 20.56
N ARG A 191 -1.69 4.13 19.90
CA ARG A 191 -1.97 5.46 20.44
C ARG A 191 -2.43 6.35 19.31
N ILE A 192 -3.30 7.30 19.61
CA ILE A 192 -3.77 8.32 18.66
C ILE A 192 -3.10 9.64 19.03
N GLY A 193 -2.43 10.26 18.06
CA GLY A 193 -1.81 11.56 18.22
C GLY A 193 -2.84 12.70 18.25
N GLN A 194 -2.37 13.92 18.51
CA GLN A 194 -3.25 15.11 18.61
C GLN A 194 -4.05 15.39 17.33
N GLU A 195 -3.50 15.08 16.16
CA GLU A 195 -4.19 15.24 14.88
C GLU A 195 -5.28 14.19 14.62
N GLY A 196 -5.34 13.15 15.47
CA GLY A 196 -6.39 12.14 15.43
C GLY A 196 -6.30 11.17 14.25
N VAL A 197 -7.47 10.58 13.93
CA VAL A 197 -7.65 9.64 12.83
C VAL A 197 -8.70 10.18 11.88
N THR A 198 -8.39 10.20 10.58
CA THR A 198 -9.31 10.65 9.53
C THR A 198 -9.61 9.51 8.56
N LEU A 199 -10.90 9.21 8.37
CA LEU A 199 -11.42 8.22 7.42
C LEU A 199 -12.37 8.95 6.46
N SER A 200 -12.08 8.99 5.16
CA SER A 200 -12.89 9.77 4.23
C SER A 200 -13.02 9.13 2.85
N GLY A 201 -14.25 9.10 2.31
CA GLY A 201 -14.51 8.59 0.96
C GLY A 201 -14.12 7.12 0.80
N ILE A 202 -14.53 6.27 1.73
CA ILE A 202 -14.17 4.85 1.74
C ILE A 202 -15.36 4.01 1.28
N ASN A 203 -15.11 3.13 0.32
CA ASN A 203 -16.06 2.14 -0.15
C ASN A 203 -15.58 0.74 0.27
N GLY A 204 -15.99 0.29 1.44
CA GLY A 204 -15.59 -0.96 2.07
C GLY A 204 -15.75 -0.92 3.59
N ASN A 205 -15.54 -2.05 4.23
CA ASN A 205 -15.61 -2.14 5.68
C ASN A 205 -14.30 -1.70 6.33
N ILE A 206 -14.42 -1.09 7.49
CA ILE A 206 -13.30 -0.57 8.28
C ILE A 206 -13.30 -1.26 9.62
N GLU A 207 -12.17 -1.84 10.00
CA GLU A 207 -11.90 -2.37 11.31
C GLU A 207 -10.78 -1.55 11.97
N LEU A 208 -11.13 -0.91 13.10
CA LEU A 208 -10.20 -0.16 13.94
C LEU A 208 -9.89 -1.01 15.19
N GLN A 209 -8.66 -1.50 15.24
CA GLN A 209 -8.15 -2.32 16.35
C GLN A 209 -7.47 -1.39 17.36
N LEU A 210 -8.13 -1.09 18.47
CA LEU A 210 -7.67 -0.10 19.42
C LEU A 210 -6.86 -0.74 20.56
N GLY A 211 -5.74 -0.13 20.90
CA GLY A 211 -4.98 -0.49 22.10
C GLY A 211 -5.80 -0.25 23.37
N ALA A 212 -5.47 -0.96 24.45
CA ALA A 212 -6.22 -0.92 25.71
C ALA A 212 -6.31 0.48 26.33
N ASP A 213 -5.27 1.31 26.12
CA ASP A 213 -5.17 2.66 26.69
C ASP A 213 -5.62 3.76 25.73
N VAL A 214 -6.24 3.40 24.59
CA VAL A 214 -6.71 4.40 23.62
C VAL A 214 -7.95 5.10 24.17
N ASN A 215 -7.86 6.42 24.25
CA ASN A 215 -8.96 7.32 24.58
C ASN A 215 -9.26 8.19 23.37
N ALA A 216 -10.52 8.22 22.91
CA ALA A 216 -10.90 8.94 21.69
C ALA A 216 -12.37 9.34 21.70
N ASP A 217 -12.68 10.40 20.97
CA ASP A 217 -14.05 10.77 20.60
C ASP A 217 -14.24 10.44 19.13
N PHE A 218 -15.22 9.60 18.81
CA PHE A 218 -15.57 9.19 17.45
C PHE A 218 -16.77 9.98 16.95
N ASP A 219 -16.64 10.52 15.74
CA ASP A 219 -17.71 11.21 15.04
C ASP A 219 -17.77 10.74 13.58
N ALA A 220 -18.95 10.37 13.10
CA ALA A 220 -19.16 9.91 11.74
C ALA A 220 -20.34 10.61 11.06
N HIS A 221 -20.11 11.01 9.80
CA HIS A 221 -21.11 11.67 8.96
C HIS A 221 -21.17 11.04 7.56
N GLY A 222 -22.41 10.96 7.02
CA GLY A 222 -22.62 10.46 5.66
C GLY A 222 -22.26 8.99 5.50
N MET A 223 -22.56 8.19 6.52
CA MET A 223 -22.39 6.74 6.45
C MET A 223 -23.56 6.05 5.79
N SER A 224 -23.25 5.05 4.97
CA SER A 224 -24.24 4.13 4.36
C SER A 224 -24.12 2.72 4.96
N GLY A 225 -23.75 2.59 6.22
CA GLY A 225 -23.61 1.35 6.96
C GLY A 225 -23.80 1.56 8.44
N ALA A 226 -23.37 0.60 9.24
CA ALA A 226 -23.46 0.62 10.70
C ALA A 226 -22.09 0.87 11.35
N VAL A 227 -22.13 1.43 12.55
CA VAL A 227 -20.97 1.45 13.46
C VAL A 227 -21.23 0.45 14.58
N ILE A 228 -20.25 -0.41 14.83
CA ILE A 228 -20.34 -1.52 15.80
C ILE A 228 -19.11 -1.44 16.69
N SER A 229 -19.28 -1.70 17.99
CA SER A 229 -18.17 -1.80 18.92
C SER A 229 -18.20 -3.14 19.66
N ASP A 230 -17.07 -3.82 19.65
CA ASP A 230 -16.82 -4.99 20.50
C ASP A 230 -16.01 -4.59 21.76
N LEU A 231 -15.74 -3.29 21.92
CA LEU A 231 -15.01 -2.79 23.09
C LEU A 231 -15.94 -2.71 24.30
N PRO A 232 -15.50 -3.14 25.48
CA PRO A 232 -16.30 -3.03 26.68
C PRO A 232 -16.55 -1.55 27.03
N GLY A 233 -17.79 -1.24 27.44
CA GLY A 233 -18.18 0.10 27.90
C GLY A 233 -18.31 1.18 26.83
N VAL A 234 -18.13 0.86 25.54
CA VAL A 234 -18.33 1.80 24.45
C VAL A 234 -19.75 1.68 23.90
N GLN A 235 -20.51 2.76 24.02
CA GLN A 235 -21.84 2.89 23.41
C GLN A 235 -21.76 3.70 22.13
N ILE A 236 -22.44 3.21 21.11
CA ILE A 236 -22.56 3.91 19.82
C ILE A 236 -23.90 4.62 19.77
N ASP A 237 -23.86 5.93 19.79
CA ASP A 237 -25.04 6.78 19.66
C ASP A 237 -25.29 7.10 18.18
N LYS A 238 -26.55 6.89 17.76
CA LYS A 238 -27.00 7.20 16.41
C LYS A 238 -27.97 8.38 16.46
N GLU A 239 -27.49 9.56 16.10
CA GLU A 239 -28.33 10.78 16.08
C GLU A 239 -29.36 10.76 14.96
N LYS A 240 -28.90 10.48 13.72
CA LYS A 240 -29.71 10.48 12.49
C LYS A 240 -29.16 9.43 11.53
N ARG A 241 -29.88 9.22 10.42
CA ARG A 241 -29.38 8.33 9.36
C ARG A 241 -27.99 8.77 8.90
N GLY A 242 -26.99 7.88 9.03
CA GLY A 242 -25.62 8.12 8.61
C GLY A 242 -24.78 9.00 9.53
N LYS A 243 -25.31 9.34 10.73
CA LYS A 243 -24.55 10.05 11.78
C LYS A 243 -24.43 9.21 13.02
N TYR A 244 -23.20 9.04 13.48
CA TYR A 244 -22.88 8.26 14.66
C TYR A 244 -21.86 9.01 15.51
N TRP A 245 -21.97 8.83 16.81
CA TRP A 245 -21.02 9.34 17.80
C TRP A 245 -20.72 8.26 18.83
N ALA A 246 -19.51 8.27 19.36
CA ALA A 246 -19.12 7.39 20.45
C ALA A 246 -17.95 7.99 21.26
N ARG A 247 -17.92 7.69 22.55
CA ARG A 247 -16.79 7.96 23.40
C ARG A 247 -16.07 6.65 23.75
N ILE A 248 -14.77 6.61 23.53
CA ILE A 248 -13.89 5.48 23.81
C ILE A 248 -13.02 5.88 24.99
N GLY A 249 -13.07 5.08 26.06
CA GLY A 249 -12.41 5.40 27.32
C GLY A 249 -12.90 6.74 27.90
N THR A 250 -11.98 7.63 28.21
CA THR A 250 -12.30 8.97 28.77
C THR A 250 -12.56 10.02 27.68
N GLY A 251 -12.50 9.65 26.40
CA GLY A 251 -12.53 10.59 25.28
C GLY A 251 -11.15 11.26 25.06
N GLY A 252 -11.06 12.11 24.07
CA GLY A 252 -9.83 12.86 23.78
C GLY A 252 -9.54 13.03 22.30
N ALA A 253 -8.53 12.31 21.75
CA ALA A 253 -8.16 12.44 20.35
C ALA A 253 -9.31 12.07 19.40
N GLY A 254 -9.55 12.88 18.36
CA GLY A 254 -10.66 12.69 17.44
C GLY A 254 -10.46 11.52 16.47
N ILE A 255 -11.50 10.70 16.28
CA ILE A 255 -11.62 9.78 15.16
C ILE A 255 -12.77 10.27 14.30
N SER A 256 -12.46 10.82 13.13
CA SER A 256 -13.46 11.39 12.21
C SER A 256 -13.67 10.49 11.00
N ALA A 257 -14.93 10.13 10.71
CA ALA A 257 -15.32 9.35 9.55
C ALA A 257 -16.33 10.12 8.67
N LYS A 258 -16.05 10.25 7.37
CA LYS A 258 -16.89 10.99 6.45
C LYS A 258 -17.10 10.28 5.12
N GLY A 259 -18.36 10.11 4.70
CA GLY A 259 -18.66 9.51 3.40
C GLY A 259 -18.20 8.07 3.29
N ILE A 260 -18.58 7.22 4.26
CA ILE A 260 -18.22 5.81 4.29
C ILE A 260 -19.39 4.97 3.76
N ASN A 261 -19.12 4.19 2.73
CA ASN A 261 -20.05 3.17 2.22
C ASN A 261 -19.59 1.80 2.70
N GLY A 262 -20.02 1.41 3.87
CA GLY A 262 -19.63 0.19 4.59
C GLY A 262 -19.77 0.34 6.09
N ASN A 263 -19.39 -0.69 6.83
CA ASN A 263 -19.45 -0.71 8.28
C ASN A 263 -18.12 -0.28 8.89
N ILE A 264 -18.19 0.36 10.06
CA ILE A 264 -17.03 0.60 10.92
C ILE A 264 -17.17 -0.27 12.16
N ARG A 265 -16.14 -1.03 12.48
CA ARG A 265 -16.07 -1.87 13.66
C ARG A 265 -14.88 -1.49 14.54
N PHE A 266 -15.13 -1.29 15.81
CA PHE A 266 -14.09 -1.14 16.81
C PHE A 266 -13.84 -2.48 17.50
N THR A 267 -12.60 -2.92 17.52
CA THR A 267 -12.16 -4.15 18.19
C THR A 267 -10.98 -3.85 19.09
N GLN A 268 -10.71 -4.70 20.05
CA GLN A 268 -9.50 -4.63 20.83
C GLN A 268 -8.32 -5.11 19.98
N ALA A 269 -7.23 -4.33 19.93
CA ALA A 269 -6.00 -4.83 19.35
C ALA A 269 -5.53 -6.06 20.11
N ALA A 270 -5.27 -7.17 19.41
CA ALA A 270 -4.66 -8.32 20.04
C ALA A 270 -3.32 -7.90 20.64
N ASP A 271 -3.09 -8.21 21.90
CA ASP A 271 -1.82 -7.91 22.57
C ASP A 271 -0.71 -8.76 21.93
N LEU A 272 -0.09 -8.22 20.91
CA LEU A 272 1.07 -8.83 20.26
C LEU A 272 2.29 -8.65 21.18
N ARG A 273 2.21 -9.21 22.38
CA ARG A 273 3.39 -9.49 23.20
C ARG A 273 4.02 -10.77 22.64
N ARG A 274 4.91 -10.63 21.70
CA ARG A 274 5.97 -11.61 21.45
C ARG A 274 7.17 -10.91 20.82
#